data_e18704cac486a890a628a9ad5d70cd88
#
_entry.id   e18704cac486a890a628a9ad5d70cd88
#
_cell.length_a   1.000
_cell.length_b   1.000
_cell.length_c   1.000
_cell.angle_alpha   90.00
_cell.angle_beta   90.00
_cell.angle_gamma   90.00
#
_symmetry.space_group_name_H-M   'P 1'
#
loop_
_entity.id
_entity.type
_entity.pdbx_description
1 polymer ?
#
loop_
_entity_poly.entity_id
_entity_poly.type
_entity_poly.pdbx_seq_one_letter_code
_entity_poly.pdbx_strand_id
1 'polypeptide(L)'
;MILPAFINRITFNKKYNNYILSLKNEVDDSSFALHINSNEAKKISLAKSGIVSNKLNIYDTFINLLTMLNASIDKIKIIKNKKQLYAQVILKINKKKFILDSFIVDALILSLKTLSSIYVHESLFDKTDTLNYLESEKLIKNNPVSQLDKLNLSLKKLVKNENYESAAIIRDRILHIKKKMK
;
A
#
# COMPACT_ATOMS: atom_id res chain seq x y z
N MET A 1 18.91 3.97 -11.04
CA MET A 1 18.11 4.41 -12.20
C MET A 1 16.64 4.11 -11.96
N ILE A 2 15.69 4.78 -12.60
CA ILE A 2 14.26 4.43 -12.55
C ILE A 2 13.85 3.92 -13.93
N LEU A 3 13.10 2.80 -13.96
CA LEU A 3 12.73 2.09 -15.18
C LEU A 3 11.21 2.12 -15.36
N PRO A 4 10.71 2.23 -16.60
CA PRO A 4 9.27 2.18 -16.86
C PRO A 4 8.74 0.77 -16.55
N ALA A 5 7.55 0.70 -16.01
CA ALA A 5 6.94 -0.55 -15.60
C ALA A 5 5.41 -0.51 -15.75
N PHE A 6 4.81 -1.68 -15.84
CA PHE A 6 3.36 -1.83 -15.87
C PHE A 6 2.88 -2.93 -14.93
N ILE A 7 1.60 -2.85 -14.55
CA ILE A 7 0.95 -3.88 -13.75
C ILE A 7 0.66 -5.09 -14.63
N ASN A 8 1.44 -6.16 -14.43
CA ASN A 8 1.32 -7.39 -15.18
C ASN A 8 0.11 -8.20 -14.72
N ARG A 9 0.18 -8.77 -13.52
CA ARG A 9 -0.87 -9.65 -12.99
C ARG A 9 -0.99 -9.58 -11.46
N ILE A 10 -2.13 -10.04 -10.97
CA ILE A 10 -2.38 -10.31 -9.55
C ILE A 10 -2.63 -11.81 -9.40
N THR A 11 -1.89 -12.48 -8.53
CA THR A 11 -2.02 -13.92 -8.27
C THR A 11 -2.28 -14.18 -6.79
N PHE A 12 -3.12 -15.16 -6.48
CA PHE A 12 -3.35 -15.58 -5.10
C PHE A 12 -2.23 -16.50 -4.62
N ASN A 13 -1.63 -16.17 -3.49
CA ASN A 13 -0.61 -16.99 -2.85
C ASN A 13 -1.22 -17.80 -1.71
N LYS A 14 -1.43 -19.11 -1.96
CA LYS A 14 -2.03 -20.02 -0.98
C LYS A 14 -1.20 -20.17 0.30
N LYS A 15 0.14 -20.15 0.19
CA LYS A 15 1.05 -20.34 1.34
C LYS A 15 0.88 -19.27 2.41
N TYR A 16 0.69 -18.00 1.99
CA TYR A 16 0.59 -16.87 2.91
C TYR A 16 -0.81 -16.27 2.98
N ASN A 17 -1.80 -16.88 2.32
CA ASN A 17 -3.19 -16.42 2.24
C ASN A 17 -3.30 -14.92 1.87
N ASN A 18 -2.53 -14.52 0.86
CA ASN A 18 -2.48 -13.15 0.36
C ASN A 18 -2.38 -13.12 -1.16
N TYR A 19 -2.33 -11.93 -1.73
CA TYR A 19 -2.17 -11.73 -3.16
C TYR A 19 -0.78 -11.18 -3.46
N ILE A 20 -0.24 -11.56 -4.61
CA ILE A 20 1.01 -11.03 -5.17
C ILE A 20 0.65 -10.19 -6.39
N LEU A 21 0.96 -8.91 -6.31
CA LEU A 21 0.91 -7.98 -7.43
C LEU A 21 2.27 -7.97 -8.10
N SER A 22 2.33 -8.33 -9.39
CA SER A 22 3.54 -8.30 -10.19
C SER A 22 3.54 -7.07 -11.09
N LEU A 23 4.58 -6.25 -10.97
CA LEU A 23 4.93 -5.22 -11.95
C LEU A 23 6.06 -5.75 -12.83
N LYS A 24 5.96 -5.53 -14.13
CA LYS A 24 6.97 -5.93 -15.11
C LYS A 24 7.65 -4.70 -15.68
N ASN A 25 8.95 -4.77 -15.86
CA ASN A 25 9.72 -3.74 -16.57
C ASN A 25 9.35 -3.76 -18.05
N GLU A 26 9.23 -2.61 -18.67
CA GLU A 26 8.94 -2.49 -20.11
C GLU A 26 10.16 -2.75 -21.01
N VAL A 27 11.36 -2.64 -20.45
CA VAL A 27 12.62 -2.74 -21.20
C VAL A 27 13.15 -4.17 -21.26
N ASP A 28 13.05 -4.88 -20.14
CA ASP A 28 13.47 -6.26 -19.98
C ASP A 28 12.39 -7.09 -19.30
N ASP A 29 12.56 -8.40 -19.22
CA ASP A 29 11.58 -9.28 -18.63
C ASP A 29 11.64 -9.33 -17.09
N SER A 30 12.39 -8.42 -16.45
CA SER A 30 12.50 -8.35 -15.01
C SER A 30 11.16 -7.97 -14.36
N SER A 31 10.90 -8.50 -13.19
CA SER A 31 9.64 -8.25 -12.48
C SER A 31 9.88 -7.91 -11.01
N PHE A 32 9.03 -7.06 -10.50
CA PHE A 32 8.96 -6.67 -9.10
C PHE A 32 7.64 -7.14 -8.49
N ALA A 33 7.69 -7.85 -7.38
CA ALA A 33 6.52 -8.45 -6.73
C ALA A 33 6.21 -7.75 -5.40
N LEU A 34 4.93 -7.41 -5.21
CA LEU A 34 4.40 -6.84 -3.98
C LEU A 34 3.36 -7.77 -3.38
N HIS A 35 3.45 -8.05 -2.09
CA HIS A 35 2.39 -8.71 -1.35
C HIS A 35 1.31 -7.69 -0.98
N ILE A 36 0.09 -7.99 -1.35
CA ILE A 36 -1.08 -7.15 -1.09
C ILE A 36 -2.19 -7.98 -0.43
N ASN A 37 -3.07 -7.32 0.30
CA ASN A 37 -4.23 -7.97 0.89
C ASN A 37 -5.40 -8.10 -0.11
N SER A 38 -6.46 -8.83 0.27
CA SER A 38 -7.61 -9.07 -0.61
C SER A 38 -8.35 -7.78 -1.01
N ASN A 39 -8.46 -6.81 -0.10
CA ASN A 39 -9.11 -5.54 -0.40
C ASN A 39 -8.31 -4.70 -1.41
N GLU A 40 -6.99 -4.67 -1.25
CA GLU A 40 -6.07 -4.00 -2.18
C GLU A 40 -6.11 -4.66 -3.56
N ALA A 41 -6.06 -5.99 -3.62
CA ALA A 41 -6.17 -6.74 -4.85
C ALA A 41 -7.50 -6.44 -5.59
N LYS A 42 -8.62 -6.40 -4.86
CA LYS A 42 -9.93 -6.06 -5.40
C LYS A 42 -9.96 -4.63 -5.95
N LYS A 43 -9.42 -3.64 -5.20
CA LYS A 43 -9.37 -2.24 -5.64
C LYS A 43 -8.55 -2.06 -6.93
N ILE A 44 -7.37 -2.69 -7.00
CA ILE A 44 -6.51 -2.63 -8.19
C ILE A 44 -7.20 -3.32 -9.38
N SER A 45 -7.81 -4.49 -9.16
CA SER A 45 -8.53 -5.22 -10.23
C SER A 45 -9.69 -4.40 -10.79
N LEU A 46 -10.47 -3.74 -9.93
CA LEU A 46 -11.55 -2.83 -10.36
C LEU A 46 -11.01 -1.64 -11.14
N ALA A 47 -9.92 -1.01 -10.66
CA ALA A 47 -9.30 0.10 -11.37
C ALA A 47 -8.75 -0.34 -12.75
N LYS A 48 -8.14 -1.53 -12.83
CA LYS A 48 -7.59 -2.10 -14.08
C LYS A 48 -8.68 -2.47 -15.09
N SER A 49 -9.85 -2.92 -14.63
CA SER A 49 -10.96 -3.29 -15.52
C SER A 49 -11.68 -2.09 -16.13
N GLY A 50 -11.40 -0.87 -15.67
CA GLY A 50 -12.09 0.34 -16.13
C GLY A 50 -13.58 0.38 -15.73
N ILE A 51 -14.04 -0.55 -14.89
CA ILE A 51 -15.43 -0.56 -14.44
C ILE A 51 -15.67 0.66 -13.55
N VAL A 52 -16.53 1.54 -14.01
CA VAL A 52 -17.00 2.69 -13.23
C VAL A 52 -17.89 2.16 -12.11
N SER A 53 -17.44 2.26 -10.89
CA SER A 53 -18.27 1.96 -9.73
C SER A 53 -19.21 3.14 -9.47
N ASN A 54 -20.51 2.87 -9.36
CA ASN A 54 -21.49 3.88 -8.92
C ASN A 54 -21.31 4.30 -7.45
N LYS A 55 -20.33 3.71 -6.74
CA LYS A 55 -20.00 4.06 -5.37
C LYS A 55 -18.90 5.12 -5.36
N LEU A 56 -19.17 6.21 -4.66
CA LEU A 56 -18.17 7.25 -4.40
C LEU A 56 -16.94 6.62 -3.73
N ASN A 57 -15.76 6.97 -4.22
CA ASN A 57 -14.50 6.53 -3.63
C ASN A 57 -13.49 7.69 -3.60
N ILE A 58 -12.55 7.59 -2.69
CA ILE A 58 -11.57 8.65 -2.44
C ILE A 58 -10.70 8.98 -3.66
N TYR A 59 -10.41 7.99 -4.51
CA TYR A 59 -9.57 8.20 -5.70
C TYR A 59 -10.28 9.08 -6.73
N ASP A 60 -11.58 8.85 -6.94
CA ASP A 60 -12.38 9.67 -7.86
C ASP A 60 -12.53 11.10 -7.33
N THR A 61 -12.75 11.24 -6.02
CA THR A 61 -12.77 12.56 -5.35
C THR A 61 -11.44 13.29 -5.53
N PHE A 62 -10.31 12.60 -5.35
CA PHE A 62 -8.99 13.17 -5.52
C PHE A 62 -8.74 13.59 -6.97
N ILE A 63 -9.10 12.75 -7.95
CA ILE A 63 -8.96 13.07 -9.38
C ILE A 63 -9.83 14.28 -9.76
N ASN A 64 -11.07 14.36 -9.27
CA ASN A 64 -11.94 15.49 -9.49
C ASN A 64 -11.33 16.79 -8.91
N LEU A 65 -10.76 16.73 -7.71
CA LEU A 65 -10.05 17.85 -7.10
C LEU A 65 -8.87 18.31 -7.97
N LEU A 66 -8.06 17.37 -8.47
CA LEU A 66 -6.96 17.69 -9.38
C LEU A 66 -7.47 18.39 -10.64
N THR A 67 -8.58 17.91 -11.21
CA THR A 67 -9.19 18.52 -12.40
C THR A 67 -9.67 19.95 -12.12
N MET A 68 -10.31 20.19 -10.97
CA MET A 68 -10.73 21.54 -10.56
C MET A 68 -9.54 22.50 -10.39
N LEU A 69 -8.38 21.99 -9.98
CA LEU A 69 -7.14 22.76 -9.82
C LEU A 69 -6.31 22.89 -11.12
N ASN A 70 -6.83 22.43 -12.27
CA ASN A 70 -6.08 22.30 -13.52
C ASN A 70 -4.75 21.54 -13.32
N ALA A 71 -4.77 20.54 -12.45
CA ALA A 71 -3.66 19.67 -12.14
C ALA A 71 -3.83 18.29 -12.78
N SER A 72 -2.71 17.63 -13.06
CA SER A 72 -2.69 16.25 -13.57
C SER A 72 -1.60 15.43 -12.90
N ILE A 73 -1.75 14.12 -12.91
CA ILE A 73 -0.69 13.20 -12.50
C ILE A 73 0.23 12.99 -13.71
N ASP A 74 1.49 13.44 -13.60
CA ASP A 74 2.52 13.27 -14.64
C ASP A 74 2.98 11.80 -14.69
N LYS A 75 3.34 11.25 -13.54
CA LYS A 75 3.80 9.86 -13.38
C LYS A 75 3.84 9.42 -11.91
N ILE A 76 3.93 8.12 -11.71
CA ILE A 76 4.17 7.49 -10.41
C ILE A 76 5.59 6.95 -10.38
N LYS A 77 6.30 7.12 -9.26
CA LYS A 77 7.60 6.51 -9.01
C LYS A 77 7.53 5.62 -7.78
N ILE A 78 7.89 4.35 -7.90
CA ILE A 78 8.05 3.45 -6.76
C ILE A 78 9.52 3.43 -6.39
N ILE A 79 9.82 3.81 -5.17
CA ILE A 79 11.18 3.96 -4.65
C ILE A 79 11.34 3.29 -3.30
N LYS A 80 12.59 2.89 -3.00
CA LYS A 80 12.99 2.34 -1.73
C LYS A 80 13.95 3.32 -1.06
N ASN A 81 13.64 3.76 0.13
CA ASN A 81 14.53 4.58 0.95
C ASN A 81 14.87 3.83 2.24
N LYS A 82 16.16 3.48 2.42
CA LYS A 82 16.67 2.72 3.58
C LYS A 82 15.82 1.46 3.88
N LYS A 83 14.75 1.60 4.68
CA LYS A 83 13.87 0.50 5.10
C LYS A 83 12.42 0.65 4.65
N GLN A 84 12.09 1.72 3.94
CA GLN A 84 10.70 1.98 3.50
C GLN A 84 10.59 1.91 1.99
N LEU A 85 9.55 1.21 1.56
CA LEU A 85 9.11 1.14 0.18
C LEU A 85 7.84 1.97 0.05
N TYR A 86 7.83 2.99 -0.81
CA TYR A 86 6.72 3.90 -0.99
C TYR A 86 6.65 4.40 -2.43
N ALA A 87 5.59 5.08 -2.77
CA ALA A 87 5.41 5.70 -4.07
C ALA A 87 5.46 7.22 -3.97
N GLN A 88 5.95 7.84 -5.03
CA GLN A 88 5.85 9.27 -5.27
C GLN A 88 4.90 9.52 -6.42
N VAL A 89 3.85 10.27 -6.17
CA VAL A 89 2.93 10.79 -7.17
C VAL A 89 3.47 12.14 -7.63
N ILE A 90 3.87 12.23 -8.90
CA ILE A 90 4.36 13.46 -9.48
C ILE A 90 3.19 14.21 -10.11
N LEU A 91 2.80 15.30 -9.48
CA LEU A 91 1.75 16.16 -9.95
C LEU A 91 2.30 17.29 -10.82
N LYS A 92 1.57 17.66 -11.86
CA LYS A 92 1.83 18.83 -12.70
C LYS A 92 0.70 19.84 -12.53
N ILE A 93 1.05 21.02 -12.05
CA ILE A 93 0.12 22.15 -11.83
C ILE A 93 0.75 23.40 -12.46
N ASN A 94 0.10 24.01 -13.43
CA ASN A 94 0.58 25.24 -14.08
C ASN A 94 2.06 25.17 -14.49
N LYS A 95 2.48 24.09 -15.16
CA LYS A 95 3.87 23.81 -15.60
C LYS A 95 4.87 23.52 -14.45
N LYS A 96 4.50 23.65 -13.19
CA LYS A 96 5.32 23.26 -12.04
C LYS A 96 5.05 21.81 -11.66
N LYS A 97 6.08 21.13 -11.14
CA LYS A 97 5.97 19.75 -10.65
C LYS A 97 6.00 19.73 -9.12
N PHE A 98 5.11 18.97 -8.56
CA PHE A 98 5.01 18.73 -7.12
C PHE A 98 5.12 17.23 -6.86
N ILE A 99 5.71 16.86 -5.74
CA ILE A 99 5.91 15.47 -5.33
C ILE A 99 5.04 15.23 -4.11
N LEU A 100 4.21 14.19 -4.19
CA LEU A 100 3.38 13.73 -3.09
C LEU A 100 3.75 12.29 -2.77
N ASP A 101 4.20 12.03 -1.54
CA ASP A 101 4.46 10.67 -1.08
C ASP A 101 3.14 9.96 -0.78
N SER A 102 3.06 8.68 -1.16
CA SER A 102 1.85 7.88 -1.10
C SER A 102 2.16 6.41 -0.81
N PHE A 103 1.17 5.65 -0.34
CA PHE A 103 1.24 4.20 -0.37
C PHE A 103 1.26 3.70 -1.82
N ILE A 104 2.01 2.62 -2.06
CA ILE A 104 2.21 2.10 -3.42
C ILE A 104 0.89 1.70 -4.05
N VAL A 105 0.02 0.99 -3.31
CA VAL A 105 -1.27 0.53 -3.81
C VAL A 105 -2.16 1.69 -4.23
N ASP A 106 -2.21 2.76 -3.42
CA ASP A 106 -3.02 3.94 -3.73
C ASP A 106 -2.49 4.69 -4.96
N ALA A 107 -1.17 4.84 -5.06
CA ALA A 107 -0.53 5.44 -6.23
C ALA A 107 -0.79 4.62 -7.50
N LEU A 108 -0.72 3.28 -7.43
CA LEU A 108 -1.02 2.41 -8.56
C LEU A 108 -2.49 2.50 -9.01
N ILE A 109 -3.43 2.62 -8.07
CA ILE A 109 -4.85 2.83 -8.39
C ILE A 109 -5.04 4.18 -9.09
N LEU A 110 -4.38 5.23 -8.61
CA LEU A 110 -4.40 6.54 -9.28
C LEU A 110 -3.83 6.46 -10.69
N SER A 111 -2.68 5.78 -10.87
CA SER A 111 -2.09 5.56 -12.19
C SER A 111 -3.06 4.88 -13.16
N LEU A 112 -3.72 3.78 -12.72
CA LEU A 112 -4.68 3.07 -13.54
C LEU A 112 -5.88 3.94 -13.95
N LYS A 113 -6.37 4.79 -13.04
CA LYS A 113 -7.51 5.67 -13.29
C LYS A 113 -7.18 6.88 -14.16
N THR A 114 -5.94 7.37 -14.11
CA THR A 114 -5.49 8.56 -14.87
C THR A 114 -4.64 8.20 -16.08
N LEU A 115 -4.37 6.90 -16.30
CA LEU A 115 -3.49 6.39 -17.36
C LEU A 115 -2.08 7.00 -17.31
N SER A 116 -1.61 7.35 -16.11
CA SER A 116 -0.27 7.90 -15.90
C SER A 116 0.78 6.81 -15.83
N SER A 117 1.97 7.07 -16.33
CA SER A 117 3.07 6.10 -16.40
C SER A 117 3.60 5.73 -15.01
N ILE A 118 3.96 4.46 -14.84
CA ILE A 118 4.55 3.91 -13.63
C ILE A 118 6.05 3.72 -13.86
N TYR A 119 6.85 4.15 -12.91
CA TYR A 119 8.30 3.94 -12.89
C TYR A 119 8.70 3.27 -11.57
N VAL A 120 9.63 2.33 -11.65
CA VAL A 120 10.13 1.58 -10.51
C VAL A 120 11.65 1.74 -10.43
N HIS A 121 12.18 1.92 -9.23
CA HIS A 121 13.63 1.98 -9.04
C HIS A 121 14.25 0.62 -9.40
N GLU A 122 15.32 0.62 -10.20
CA GLU A 122 15.96 -0.59 -10.75
C GLU A 122 16.32 -1.62 -9.68
N SER A 123 16.78 -1.18 -8.52
CA SER A 123 17.11 -2.08 -7.40
C SER A 123 15.94 -2.91 -6.87
N LEU A 124 14.72 -2.60 -7.26
CA LEU A 124 13.52 -3.33 -6.85
C LEU A 124 13.20 -4.51 -7.79
N PHE A 125 13.80 -4.54 -8.97
CA PHE A 125 13.67 -5.66 -9.90
C PHE A 125 14.60 -6.83 -9.56
N ASP A 126 15.56 -6.65 -8.64
CA ASP A 126 16.43 -7.73 -8.16
C ASP A 126 15.63 -8.67 -7.24
N LYS A 127 15.53 -9.94 -7.69
CA LYS A 127 14.55 -10.96 -7.26
C LYS A 127 14.60 -11.38 -5.78
N THR A 128 15.65 -11.09 -5.04
CA THR A 128 15.88 -11.67 -3.69
C THR A 128 15.44 -10.77 -2.54
N ASP A 129 15.57 -9.47 -2.67
CA ASP A 129 15.38 -8.54 -1.53
C ASP A 129 13.92 -8.14 -1.28
N THR A 130 13.09 -8.10 -2.31
CA THR A 130 11.70 -7.62 -2.18
C THR A 130 10.79 -8.57 -1.42
N LEU A 131 10.97 -9.87 -1.57
CA LEU A 131 10.23 -10.88 -0.83
C LEU A 131 10.61 -10.86 0.66
N ASN A 132 11.91 -10.73 0.96
CA ASN A 132 12.43 -10.69 2.33
C ASN A 132 12.05 -9.39 3.07
N TYR A 133 11.98 -8.26 2.38
CA TYR A 133 11.59 -6.98 2.99
C TYR A 133 10.13 -6.99 3.47
N LEU A 134 9.23 -7.55 2.67
CA LEU A 134 7.81 -7.67 3.01
C LEU A 134 7.55 -8.77 4.05
N GLU A 135 8.39 -9.82 4.09
CA GLU A 135 8.36 -10.81 5.19
C GLU A 135 8.81 -10.20 6.52
N SER A 136 9.81 -9.33 6.51
CA SER A 136 10.27 -8.65 7.74
C SER A 136 9.22 -7.68 8.30
N GLU A 137 8.49 -6.93 7.45
CA GLU A 137 7.36 -6.10 7.92
C GLU A 137 6.19 -6.95 8.45
N LYS A 138 5.94 -8.14 7.89
CA LYS A 138 4.89 -9.05 8.37
C LYS A 138 5.28 -9.74 9.67
N LEU A 139 6.53 -10.09 9.87
CA LEU A 139 7.02 -10.63 11.14
C LEU A 139 6.87 -9.59 12.27
N ILE A 140 7.02 -8.31 11.97
CA ILE A 140 6.80 -7.22 12.93
C ILE A 140 5.30 -6.95 13.17
N LYS A 141 4.44 -7.09 12.13
CA LYS A 141 3.00 -6.81 12.24
C LYS A 141 2.18 -8.01 12.75
N ASN A 142 2.62 -9.23 12.51
CA ASN A 142 1.85 -10.46 12.81
C ASN A 142 2.45 -11.31 13.92
N ASN A 143 3.50 -10.85 14.62
CA ASN A 143 3.91 -11.53 15.84
C ASN A 143 2.86 -11.22 16.93
N PRO A 144 2.01 -12.21 17.32
CA PRO A 144 0.95 -11.99 18.29
C PRO A 144 1.50 -11.48 19.64
N VAL A 145 2.73 -11.84 19.99
CA VAL A 145 3.43 -11.31 21.17
C VAL A 145 3.67 -9.82 21.03
N SER A 146 4.19 -9.34 19.90
CA SER A 146 4.43 -7.90 19.70
C SER A 146 3.13 -7.07 19.57
N GLN A 147 2.02 -7.68 19.11
CA GLN A 147 0.70 -7.04 19.12
C GLN A 147 0.15 -6.92 20.54
N LEU A 148 0.31 -7.96 21.35
CA LEU A 148 -0.11 -7.95 22.75
C LEU A 148 0.67 -6.91 23.56
N ASP A 149 1.97 -6.77 23.33
CA ASP A 149 2.80 -5.78 24.02
C ASP A 149 2.39 -4.35 23.68
N LYS A 150 2.10 -4.07 22.41
CA LYS A 150 1.60 -2.76 21.97
C LYS A 150 0.23 -2.44 22.56
N LEU A 151 -0.69 -3.41 22.56
CA LEU A 151 -2.01 -3.25 23.13
C LEU A 151 -1.95 -3.06 24.66
N ASN A 152 -1.09 -3.79 25.35
CA ASN A 152 -0.85 -3.61 26.79
C ASN A 152 -0.28 -2.23 27.12
N LEU A 153 0.66 -1.71 26.29
CA LEU A 153 1.19 -0.36 26.46
C LEU A 153 0.10 0.71 26.23
N SER A 154 -0.74 0.52 25.21
CA SER A 154 -1.88 1.41 24.93
C SER A 154 -2.90 1.37 26.05
N LEU A 155 -3.21 0.19 26.60
CA LEU A 155 -4.10 0.03 27.73
C LEU A 155 -3.58 0.81 28.96
N LYS A 156 -2.29 0.66 29.28
CA LYS A 156 -1.68 1.42 30.40
C LYS A 156 -1.76 2.93 30.22
N LYS A 157 -1.57 3.43 28.98
CA LYS A 157 -1.70 4.87 28.68
C LYS A 157 -3.13 5.37 28.84
N LEU A 158 -4.12 4.61 28.34
CA LEU A 158 -5.53 4.98 28.43
C LEU A 158 -6.04 4.98 29.88
N VAL A 159 -5.63 3.99 30.68
CA VAL A 159 -5.94 3.96 32.13
C VAL A 159 -5.31 5.15 32.87
N LYS A 160 -4.04 5.49 32.54
CA LYS A 160 -3.36 6.66 33.13
C LYS A 160 -4.05 7.99 32.77
N ASN A 161 -4.68 8.06 31.59
CA ASN A 161 -5.41 9.24 31.11
C ASN A 161 -6.90 9.17 31.45
N GLU A 162 -7.32 8.27 32.36
CA GLU A 162 -8.71 8.09 32.84
C GLU A 162 -9.74 7.83 31.71
N ASN A 163 -9.29 7.43 30.54
CA ASN A 163 -10.16 7.09 29.41
C ASN A 163 -10.57 5.60 29.50
N TYR A 164 -11.46 5.30 30.43
CA TYR A 164 -11.88 3.93 30.77
C TYR A 164 -12.70 3.26 29.66
N GLU A 165 -13.45 4.00 28.87
CA GLU A 165 -14.24 3.47 27.76
C GLU A 165 -13.33 2.90 26.67
N SER A 166 -12.36 3.68 26.22
CA SER A 166 -11.35 3.20 25.25
C SER A 166 -10.46 2.09 25.84
N ALA A 167 -10.17 2.14 27.12
CA ALA A 167 -9.40 1.10 27.81
C ALA A 167 -10.15 -0.26 27.83
N ALA A 168 -11.48 -0.24 28.02
CA ALA A 168 -12.31 -1.46 27.97
C ALA A 168 -12.25 -2.12 26.59
N ILE A 169 -12.34 -1.35 25.50
CA ILE A 169 -12.25 -1.86 24.13
C ILE A 169 -10.89 -2.54 23.88
N ILE A 170 -9.80 -1.91 24.32
CA ILE A 170 -8.44 -2.47 24.19
C ILE A 170 -8.27 -3.74 25.01
N ARG A 171 -8.79 -3.78 26.22
CA ARG A 171 -8.77 -4.98 27.09
C ARG A 171 -9.48 -6.17 26.44
N ASP A 172 -10.66 -5.94 25.89
CA ASP A 172 -11.44 -6.99 25.23
C ASP A 172 -10.74 -7.53 23.96
N ARG A 173 -10.05 -6.65 23.24
CA ARG A 173 -9.21 -7.04 22.10
C ARG A 173 -8.00 -7.90 22.52
N ILE A 174 -7.37 -7.59 23.66
CA ILE A 174 -6.29 -8.39 24.24
C ILE A 174 -6.81 -9.78 24.61
N LEU A 175 -7.97 -9.88 25.24
CA LEU A 175 -8.60 -11.16 25.61
C LEU A 175 -8.93 -12.01 24.39
N HIS A 176 -9.44 -11.40 23.32
CA HIS A 176 -9.72 -12.09 22.07
C HIS A 176 -8.46 -12.68 21.40
N ILE A 177 -7.35 -11.91 21.39
CA ILE A 177 -6.07 -12.38 20.84
C ILE A 177 -5.52 -13.54 21.70
N LYS A 178 -5.56 -13.42 23.03
CA LYS A 178 -5.10 -14.50 23.94
C LYS A 178 -5.91 -15.79 23.80
N LYS A 179 -7.23 -15.70 23.51
CA LYS A 179 -8.05 -16.88 23.21
C LYS A 179 -7.67 -17.60 21.91
N LYS A 180 -7.20 -16.86 20.91
CA LYS A 180 -6.75 -17.44 19.63
C LYS A 180 -5.35 -18.04 19.67
N MET A 181 -4.60 -17.81 20.75
CA MET A 181 -3.24 -18.35 20.95
C MET A 181 -3.22 -19.61 21.82
N LYS A 182 -4.33 -20.01 22.42
CA LYS A 182 -4.54 -21.31 23.09
C LYS A 182 -5.16 -22.32 22.11
#